data_c1713c592e5c01da9af9cd1946e94f3b
#
_entry.id   c1713c592e5c01da9af9cd1946e94f3b
#
_cell.length_a   1.000
_cell.length_b   1.000
_cell.length_c   1.000
_cell.angle_alpha   90.00
_cell.angle_beta   90.00
_cell.angle_gamma   90.00
#
_symmetry.space_group_name_H-M   'P 1'
#
loop_
_entity.id
_entity.type
_entity.pdbx_description
1 polymer ?
#
loop_
_entity_poly.entity_id
_entity_poly.type
_entity_poly.pdbx_seq_one_letter_code
_entity_poly.pdbx_strand_id
1 'polypeptide(L)'
;KVSAQIQFGYSVNGYGVGDLVAYMNGVGETAVSDLIACYEDSYTLVPALQADGPRRQSLRDAARIELGMRAFLQDGGFKGYTDTFQDLHGIKQLPGVASQRLMADGYGFGAEGDWKTAALLRAMKVMSAGLPGGTSFMEDYTYHLSPNGGKVLGAHMLEICPSIAAAKPSLEIHPLGIGGKEDPVRLVFDSQTGPAINASLIDLGSRYRLIVNTVDVVPTDEALPKLPVARALWMPQPNFKEGVAAWILAGGAHHTGFSLALTPEYLEDFATMAGVEFLLIDENATLAEIKKELKWNDVYYHLGLGIR
;
A
#
# COMPACT_ATOMS: atom_id res chain seq x y z
N LYS A 1 15.42 10.42 -6.62
CA LYS A 1 15.93 10.08 -5.29
C LYS A 1 16.51 11.30 -4.56
N VAL A 2 17.40 12.07 -5.21
CA VAL A 2 18.04 13.25 -4.61
C VAL A 2 17.02 14.32 -4.23
N SER A 3 16.02 14.61 -5.09
CA SER A 3 14.95 15.55 -4.78
C SER A 3 14.16 15.18 -3.53
N ALA A 4 13.88 13.88 -3.34
CA ALA A 4 13.20 13.39 -2.15
C ALA A 4 14.05 13.54 -0.89
N GLN A 5 15.36 13.29 -0.96
CA GLN A 5 16.26 13.49 0.17
C GLN A 5 16.35 14.98 0.56
N ILE A 6 16.36 15.87 -0.40
CA ILE A 6 16.36 17.32 -0.14
C ILE A 6 15.03 17.75 0.49
N GLN A 7 13.89 17.27 -0.03
CA GLN A 7 12.56 17.69 0.40
C GLN A 7 12.14 17.10 1.73
N PHE A 8 12.38 15.80 1.93
CA PHE A 8 11.84 15.03 3.06
C PHE A 8 12.92 14.52 4.03
N GLY A 9 14.19 14.61 3.68
CA GLY A 9 15.30 14.17 4.53
C GLY A 9 15.58 12.67 4.57
N TYR A 10 14.82 11.83 3.84
CA TYR A 10 15.09 10.40 3.77
C TYR A 10 15.95 10.02 2.56
N SER A 11 16.71 8.94 2.66
CA SER A 11 17.50 8.39 1.57
C SER A 11 16.83 7.15 0.96
N VAL A 12 17.00 6.99 -0.36
CA VAL A 12 16.55 5.82 -1.11
C VAL A 12 17.77 5.03 -1.58
N ASN A 13 17.99 3.87 -0.97
CA ASN A 13 19.12 2.99 -1.22
C ASN A 13 18.68 1.79 -2.05
N GLY A 14 19.49 1.37 -3.01
CA GLY A 14 19.28 0.15 -3.79
C GLY A 14 20.18 -0.97 -3.28
N TYR A 15 19.58 -2.15 -3.17
CA TYR A 15 20.28 -3.38 -2.78
C TYR A 15 20.01 -4.47 -3.82
N GLY A 16 20.95 -5.36 -4.03
CA GLY A 16 20.73 -6.54 -4.83
C GLY A 16 19.85 -7.54 -4.06
N VAL A 17 18.98 -8.27 -4.75
CA VAL A 17 18.15 -9.30 -4.11
C VAL A 17 19.01 -10.38 -3.42
N GLY A 18 20.24 -10.61 -3.87
CA GLY A 18 21.20 -11.52 -3.24
C GLY A 18 21.51 -11.16 -1.79
N ASP A 19 21.49 -9.88 -1.43
CA ASP A 19 21.69 -9.43 -0.06
C ASP A 19 20.54 -9.93 0.83
N LEU A 20 19.30 -9.78 0.39
CA LEU A 20 18.12 -10.31 1.09
C LEU A 20 18.13 -11.83 1.18
N VAL A 21 18.50 -12.53 0.09
CA VAL A 21 18.59 -13.99 0.06
C VAL A 21 19.60 -14.50 1.09
N ALA A 22 20.70 -13.80 1.33
CA ALA A 22 21.66 -14.16 2.38
C ALA A 22 21.01 -14.16 3.79
N TYR A 23 20.20 -13.16 4.11
CA TYR A 23 19.44 -13.15 5.37
C TYR A 23 18.44 -14.30 5.45
N MET A 24 17.71 -14.58 4.37
CA MET A 24 16.75 -15.70 4.31
C MET A 24 17.43 -17.05 4.53
N ASN A 25 18.61 -17.25 3.95
CA ASN A 25 19.38 -18.48 4.11
C ASN A 25 19.93 -18.67 5.54
N GLY A 26 20.10 -17.58 6.30
CA GLY A 26 20.49 -17.60 7.71
C GLY A 26 19.34 -17.92 8.67
N VAL A 27 18.09 -18.00 8.22
CA VAL A 27 16.92 -18.25 9.08
C VAL A 27 16.88 -19.70 9.54
N GLY A 28 16.91 -19.92 10.86
CA GLY A 28 16.82 -21.25 11.47
C GLY A 28 15.40 -21.83 11.44
N GLU A 29 15.30 -23.17 11.40
CA GLU A 29 14.01 -23.88 11.34
C GLU A 29 13.11 -23.65 12.54
N THR A 30 13.68 -23.46 13.73
CA THR A 30 12.92 -23.11 14.94
C THR A 30 12.17 -21.80 14.76
N ALA A 31 12.85 -20.75 14.31
CA ALA A 31 12.24 -19.44 14.06
C ALA A 31 11.12 -19.51 13.01
N VAL A 32 11.30 -20.33 11.95
CA VAL A 32 10.25 -20.58 10.95
C VAL A 32 9.03 -21.24 11.60
N SER A 33 9.24 -22.22 12.48
CA SER A 33 8.14 -22.92 13.15
C SER A 33 7.41 -22.01 14.14
N ASP A 34 8.13 -21.17 14.88
CA ASP A 34 7.56 -20.20 15.81
C ASP A 34 6.72 -19.15 15.09
N LEU A 35 7.20 -18.65 13.94
CA LEU A 35 6.42 -17.70 13.14
C LEU A 35 5.16 -18.34 12.54
N ILE A 36 5.24 -19.60 12.13
CA ILE A 36 4.06 -20.33 11.65
C ILE A 36 3.02 -20.50 12.77
N ALA A 37 3.43 -20.78 14.01
CA ALA A 37 2.53 -20.81 15.15
C ALA A 37 1.83 -19.45 15.36
N CYS A 38 2.54 -18.33 15.18
CA CYS A 38 1.93 -17.01 15.19
C CYS A 38 0.91 -16.82 14.05
N TYR A 39 1.16 -17.37 12.87
CA TYR A 39 0.18 -17.33 11.78
C TYR A 39 -1.09 -18.13 12.11
N GLU A 40 -0.94 -19.33 12.68
CA GLU A 40 -2.04 -20.20 13.08
C GLU A 40 -2.94 -19.55 14.15
N ASP A 41 -2.33 -18.82 15.08
CA ASP A 41 -3.07 -18.05 16.08
C ASP A 41 -3.80 -16.84 15.47
N SER A 42 -3.09 -16.08 14.63
CA SER A 42 -3.57 -14.78 14.12
C SER A 42 -4.56 -14.89 12.95
N TYR A 43 -4.50 -15.96 12.16
CA TYR A 43 -5.24 -16.09 10.90
C TYR A 43 -6.01 -17.40 10.81
N THR A 44 -6.98 -17.45 9.88
CA THR A 44 -7.65 -18.70 9.51
C THR A 44 -6.92 -19.34 8.34
N LEU A 45 -6.23 -20.46 8.55
CA LEU A 45 -5.51 -21.15 7.49
C LEU A 45 -6.44 -22.00 6.63
N VAL A 46 -6.33 -21.88 5.31
CA VAL A 46 -6.99 -22.83 4.41
C VAL A 46 -6.42 -24.26 4.58
N PRO A 47 -7.20 -25.32 4.31
CA PRO A 47 -6.76 -26.70 4.54
C PRO A 47 -5.41 -27.05 3.89
N ALA A 48 -5.12 -26.47 2.72
CA ALA A 48 -3.86 -26.71 2.01
C ALA A 48 -2.60 -26.25 2.78
N LEU A 49 -2.72 -25.26 3.67
CA LEU A 49 -1.63 -24.70 4.48
C LEU A 49 -1.55 -25.26 5.91
N GLN A 50 -2.52 -26.03 6.35
CA GLN A 50 -2.52 -26.65 7.68
C GLN A 50 -1.38 -27.68 7.83
N ALA A 51 -1.17 -28.19 9.03
CA ALA A 51 -0.02 -29.07 9.37
C ALA A 51 0.16 -30.23 8.40
N ASP A 52 -0.93 -30.91 8.03
CA ASP A 52 -0.93 -32.04 7.10
C ASP A 52 -1.30 -31.64 5.65
N GLY A 53 -1.39 -30.33 5.39
CA GLY A 53 -1.79 -29.82 4.09
C GLY A 53 -0.72 -29.95 3.02
N PRO A 54 -1.09 -30.19 1.75
CA PRO A 54 -0.16 -30.43 0.67
C PRO A 54 0.74 -29.23 0.32
N ARG A 55 0.38 -28.03 0.78
CA ARG A 55 1.11 -26.79 0.54
C ARG A 55 1.78 -26.22 1.81
N ARG A 56 1.92 -27.04 2.87
CA ARG A 56 2.59 -26.63 4.12
C ARG A 56 4.02 -26.11 3.87
N GLN A 57 4.74 -26.68 2.90
CA GLN A 57 6.07 -26.21 2.55
C GLN A 57 6.06 -24.78 2.00
N SER A 58 5.05 -24.41 1.21
CA SER A 58 4.89 -23.01 0.73
C SER A 58 4.72 -22.03 1.88
N LEU A 59 4.01 -22.43 2.97
CA LEU A 59 3.89 -21.60 4.17
C LEU A 59 5.23 -21.45 4.90
N ARG A 60 6.04 -22.51 4.98
CA ARG A 60 7.41 -22.45 5.56
C ARG A 60 8.31 -21.52 4.76
N ASP A 61 8.23 -21.60 3.43
CA ASP A 61 9.00 -20.71 2.55
C ASP A 61 8.56 -19.24 2.71
N ALA A 62 7.26 -18.98 2.83
CA ALA A 62 6.72 -17.63 3.13
C ALA A 62 7.21 -17.09 4.48
N ALA A 63 7.19 -17.91 5.52
CA ALA A 63 7.70 -17.54 6.84
C ALA A 63 9.21 -17.24 6.82
N ARG A 64 9.99 -18.02 6.08
CA ARG A 64 11.42 -17.75 5.89
C ARG A 64 11.67 -16.43 5.16
N ILE A 65 10.87 -16.11 4.15
CA ILE A 65 10.91 -14.82 3.45
C ILE A 65 10.64 -13.68 4.44
N GLU A 66 9.57 -13.77 5.24
CA GLU A 66 9.24 -12.72 6.23
C GLU A 66 10.38 -12.51 7.24
N LEU A 67 10.91 -13.59 7.82
CA LEU A 67 12.01 -13.49 8.79
C LEU A 67 13.28 -12.90 8.17
N GLY A 68 13.63 -13.28 6.95
CA GLY A 68 14.76 -12.71 6.22
C GLY A 68 14.56 -11.23 5.93
N MET A 69 13.37 -10.82 5.46
CA MET A 69 13.04 -9.41 5.23
C MET A 69 13.09 -8.60 6.53
N ARG A 70 12.54 -9.11 7.62
CA ARG A 70 12.60 -8.45 8.93
C ARG A 70 14.04 -8.21 9.38
N ALA A 71 14.88 -9.24 9.32
CA ALA A 71 16.27 -9.14 9.71
C ALA A 71 17.03 -8.13 8.84
N PHE A 72 16.85 -8.18 7.53
CA PHE A 72 17.44 -7.22 6.58
C PHE A 72 17.02 -5.78 6.86
N LEU A 73 15.72 -5.53 7.05
CA LEU A 73 15.19 -4.19 7.31
C LEU A 73 15.64 -3.64 8.67
N GLN A 74 15.70 -4.51 9.68
CA GLN A 74 16.16 -4.14 11.02
C GLN A 74 17.65 -3.80 11.05
N ASP A 75 18.48 -4.63 10.45
CA ASP A 75 19.93 -4.45 10.40
C ASP A 75 20.32 -3.17 9.64
N GLY A 76 19.64 -2.89 8.52
CA GLY A 76 19.80 -1.65 7.75
C GLY A 76 19.13 -0.42 8.36
N GLY A 77 18.35 -0.54 9.43
CA GLY A 77 17.58 0.54 10.03
C GLY A 77 16.50 1.12 9.12
N PHE A 78 16.10 0.37 8.09
CA PHE A 78 15.11 0.81 7.10
C PHE A 78 13.72 0.95 7.69
N LYS A 79 12.94 1.92 7.21
CA LYS A 79 11.58 2.20 7.68
C LYS A 79 10.51 1.90 6.63
N GLY A 80 10.94 1.64 5.41
CA GLY A 80 10.09 1.24 4.30
C GLY A 80 10.92 0.61 3.20
N TYR A 81 10.27 -0.03 2.27
CA TYR A 81 10.92 -0.69 1.13
C TYR A 81 9.98 -0.76 -0.07
N THR A 82 10.56 -1.05 -1.19
CA THR A 82 9.89 -1.37 -2.44
C THR A 82 10.65 -2.52 -3.11
N ASP A 83 9.96 -3.34 -3.84
CA ASP A 83 10.54 -4.39 -4.67
C ASP A 83 9.88 -4.41 -6.05
N THR A 84 10.41 -5.24 -6.95
CA THR A 84 9.78 -5.53 -8.23
C THR A 84 9.65 -7.04 -8.40
N PHE A 85 8.52 -7.51 -8.86
CA PHE A 85 8.26 -8.95 -9.04
C PHE A 85 9.18 -9.62 -10.08
N GLN A 86 9.81 -8.84 -10.94
CA GLN A 86 10.71 -9.33 -12.01
C GLN A 86 12.10 -9.68 -11.49
N ASP A 87 12.59 -8.99 -10.46
CA ASP A 87 14.00 -9.01 -10.06
C ASP A 87 14.26 -9.81 -8.77
N LEU A 88 13.28 -10.55 -8.25
CA LEU A 88 13.37 -11.32 -7.01
C LEU A 88 14.00 -12.71 -7.21
N HIS A 89 15.16 -12.78 -7.90
CA HIS A 89 15.89 -14.02 -8.10
C HIS A 89 16.36 -14.63 -6.77
N GLY A 90 16.24 -15.97 -6.65
CA GLY A 90 16.61 -16.69 -5.43
C GLY A 90 15.51 -16.75 -4.36
N ILE A 91 14.39 -16.05 -4.55
CA ILE A 91 13.19 -16.16 -3.72
C ILE A 91 12.17 -17.05 -4.43
N LYS A 92 11.62 -18.05 -3.73
CA LYS A 92 10.76 -19.07 -4.35
C LYS A 92 9.38 -18.53 -4.74
N GLN A 93 8.78 -17.68 -3.90
CA GLN A 93 7.47 -17.04 -4.12
C GLN A 93 7.56 -15.55 -3.84
N LEU A 94 6.64 -14.76 -4.37
CA LEU A 94 6.56 -13.34 -4.06
C LEU A 94 6.22 -13.11 -2.57
N PRO A 95 6.71 -12.05 -1.92
CA PRO A 95 6.63 -11.86 -0.47
C PRO A 95 5.24 -11.34 -0.01
N GLY A 96 4.15 -12.06 -0.35
CA GLY A 96 2.78 -11.65 -0.07
C GLY A 96 2.50 -11.42 1.41
N VAL A 97 2.38 -12.50 2.21
CA VAL A 97 2.11 -12.38 3.65
C VAL A 97 3.21 -11.62 4.39
N ALA A 98 4.45 -11.70 3.94
CA ALA A 98 5.57 -10.96 4.52
C ALA A 98 5.34 -9.44 4.42
N SER A 99 5.02 -8.94 3.21
CA SER A 99 4.75 -7.52 2.97
C SER A 99 3.52 -7.04 3.74
N GLN A 100 2.45 -7.82 3.77
CA GLN A 100 1.24 -7.49 4.53
C GLN A 100 1.52 -7.32 6.02
N ARG A 101 2.30 -8.23 6.61
CA ARG A 101 2.63 -8.22 8.03
C ARG A 101 3.65 -7.14 8.39
N LEU A 102 4.66 -6.90 7.54
CA LEU A 102 5.60 -5.79 7.74
C LEU A 102 4.89 -4.43 7.72
N MET A 103 3.89 -4.25 6.86
CA MET A 103 3.05 -3.05 6.90
C MET A 103 2.23 -2.95 8.20
N ALA A 104 1.73 -4.08 8.73
CA ALA A 104 1.03 -4.07 10.02
C ALA A 104 1.95 -3.61 11.16
N ASP A 105 3.23 -3.92 11.09
CA ASP A 105 4.26 -3.49 12.03
C ASP A 105 4.78 -2.06 11.76
N GLY A 106 4.17 -1.34 10.81
CA GLY A 106 4.44 0.07 10.55
C GLY A 106 5.51 0.35 9.49
N TYR A 107 6.05 -0.65 8.79
CA TYR A 107 6.91 -0.39 7.64
C TYR A 107 6.09 0.23 6.50
N GLY A 108 6.72 1.18 5.77
CA GLY A 108 6.18 1.67 4.52
C GLY A 108 6.44 0.66 3.39
N PHE A 109 5.46 0.49 2.53
CA PHE A 109 5.55 -0.34 1.33
C PHE A 109 5.02 0.41 0.11
N GLY A 110 5.65 0.24 -1.02
CA GLY A 110 5.16 0.63 -2.32
C GLY A 110 5.61 -0.41 -3.34
N ALA A 111 4.68 -0.91 -4.15
CA ALA A 111 4.98 -1.95 -5.12
C ALA A 111 5.82 -1.42 -6.29
N GLU A 112 6.50 -2.33 -6.99
CA GLU A 112 7.06 -2.12 -8.33
C GLU A 112 8.07 -0.98 -8.44
N GLY A 113 8.87 -0.77 -7.39
CA GLY A 113 9.87 0.27 -7.36
C GLY A 113 9.36 1.64 -6.90
N ASP A 114 8.10 1.74 -6.46
CA ASP A 114 7.50 3.00 -6.02
C ASP A 114 7.91 3.36 -4.58
N TRP A 115 9.17 3.78 -4.45
CA TRP A 115 9.73 4.26 -3.20
C TRP A 115 9.03 5.52 -2.65
N LYS A 116 8.34 6.32 -3.49
CA LYS A 116 7.58 7.51 -3.04
C LYS A 116 6.36 7.10 -2.25
N THR A 117 5.59 6.15 -2.78
CA THR A 117 4.44 5.57 -2.05
C THR A 117 4.90 4.82 -0.81
N ALA A 118 6.05 4.11 -0.84
CA ALA A 118 6.61 3.50 0.35
C ALA A 118 6.91 4.53 1.46
N ALA A 119 7.49 5.68 1.10
CA ALA A 119 7.77 6.76 2.06
C ALA A 119 6.48 7.42 2.57
N LEU A 120 5.52 7.72 1.69
CA LEU A 120 4.21 8.24 2.06
C LEU A 120 3.49 7.29 3.02
N LEU A 121 3.44 6.02 2.69
CA LEU A 121 2.79 5.02 3.56
C LEU A 121 3.47 4.94 4.93
N ARG A 122 4.81 5.02 5.00
CA ARG A 122 5.51 5.08 6.29
C ARG A 122 5.08 6.31 7.10
N ALA A 123 4.99 7.48 6.50
CA ALA A 123 4.50 8.69 7.16
C ALA A 123 3.06 8.50 7.67
N MET A 124 2.16 7.97 6.83
CA MET A 124 0.78 7.69 7.20
C MET A 124 0.68 6.66 8.34
N LYS A 125 1.53 5.62 8.35
CA LYS A 125 1.61 4.64 9.45
C LYS A 125 2.04 5.29 10.77
N VAL A 126 2.96 6.24 10.73
CA VAL A 126 3.39 6.99 11.94
C VAL A 126 2.26 7.87 12.45
N MET A 127 1.59 8.63 11.55
CA MET A 127 0.48 9.51 11.91
C MET A 127 -0.72 8.73 12.45
N SER A 128 -1.00 7.54 11.92
CA SER A 128 -2.13 6.70 12.34
C SER A 128 -1.83 5.80 13.54
N ALA A 129 -0.64 5.87 14.13
CA ALA A 129 -0.27 5.03 15.26
C ALA A 129 -1.17 5.27 16.47
N GLY A 130 -1.86 4.21 16.93
CA GLY A 130 -2.78 4.29 18.07
C GLY A 130 -4.19 4.79 17.73
N LEU A 131 -4.44 5.18 16.48
CA LEU A 131 -5.78 5.54 16.02
C LEU A 131 -6.56 4.28 15.59
N PRO A 132 -7.89 4.25 15.74
CA PRO A 132 -8.74 3.19 15.21
C PRO A 132 -8.79 3.26 13.67
N GLY A 133 -9.10 2.14 13.01
CA GLY A 133 -9.22 2.08 11.56
C GLY A 133 -8.08 1.27 10.94
N GLY A 134 -7.06 1.87 10.50
CA GLY A 134 -5.92 1.21 9.88
C GLY A 134 -5.46 1.94 8.62
N THR A 135 -4.24 1.64 8.19
CA THR A 135 -3.59 2.28 7.05
C THR A 135 -2.89 1.23 6.21
N SER A 136 -3.02 1.30 4.90
CA SER A 136 -2.51 0.32 3.95
C SER A 136 -1.95 0.96 2.69
N PHE A 137 -1.01 0.29 2.05
CA PHE A 137 -0.81 0.43 0.62
C PHE A 137 -2.09 0.01 -0.11
N MET A 138 -2.42 0.65 -1.23
CA MET A 138 -3.59 0.35 -2.03
C MET A 138 -3.35 0.70 -3.49
N GLU A 139 -4.03 0.00 -4.39
CA GLU A 139 -4.15 0.33 -5.80
C GLU A 139 -5.62 0.48 -6.15
N ASP A 140 -5.98 1.45 -6.97
CA ASP A 140 -7.30 1.58 -7.59
C ASP A 140 -7.43 0.56 -8.75
N TYR A 141 -7.51 -0.71 -8.39
CA TYR A 141 -7.36 -1.88 -9.24
C TYR A 141 -8.38 -1.94 -10.38
N THR A 142 -9.61 -1.51 -10.14
CA THR A 142 -10.69 -1.55 -11.14
C THR A 142 -11.76 -0.50 -10.86
N TYR A 143 -12.23 0.13 -11.93
CA TYR A 143 -13.34 1.07 -11.93
C TYR A 143 -14.63 0.37 -12.38
N HIS A 144 -15.62 0.29 -11.50
CA HIS A 144 -16.95 -0.23 -11.83
C HIS A 144 -17.85 0.90 -12.31
N LEU A 145 -18.05 0.97 -13.62
CA LEU A 145 -18.85 2.00 -14.30
C LEU A 145 -20.33 1.62 -14.30
N SER A 146 -21.02 1.80 -13.17
CA SER A 146 -22.46 1.55 -13.08
C SER A 146 -23.28 2.82 -13.34
N PRO A 147 -24.40 2.74 -14.09
CA PRO A 147 -25.33 3.87 -14.25
C PRO A 147 -25.92 4.39 -12.93
N ASN A 148 -26.01 3.53 -11.91
CA ASN A 148 -26.59 3.83 -10.60
C ASN A 148 -25.55 4.27 -9.56
N GLY A 149 -24.40 4.75 -9.98
CA GLY A 149 -23.29 5.13 -9.14
C GLY A 149 -22.09 4.19 -9.33
N GLY A 150 -20.96 4.77 -9.74
CA GLY A 150 -19.71 4.02 -9.92
C GLY A 150 -19.01 3.77 -8.60
N LYS A 151 -18.22 2.72 -8.56
CA LYS A 151 -17.38 2.35 -7.42
C LYS A 151 -15.96 2.06 -7.89
N VAL A 152 -15.00 2.19 -7.01
CA VAL A 152 -13.62 1.77 -7.24
C VAL A 152 -13.35 0.53 -6.39
N LEU A 153 -12.86 -0.53 -7.00
CA LEU A 153 -12.33 -1.68 -6.29
C LEU A 153 -10.85 -1.44 -6.05
N GLY A 154 -10.49 -1.29 -4.79
CA GLY A 154 -9.10 -1.23 -4.35
C GLY A 154 -8.59 -2.60 -3.96
N ALA A 155 -7.44 -2.95 -4.49
CA ALA A 155 -6.74 -4.18 -4.20
C ALA A 155 -5.26 -4.04 -4.59
N HIS A 156 -4.49 -5.07 -4.38
CA HIS A 156 -3.22 -5.36 -5.06
C HIS A 156 -3.05 -6.88 -5.10
N MET A 157 -2.13 -7.37 -5.90
CA MET A 157 -1.96 -8.82 -6.07
C MET A 157 -1.69 -9.55 -4.75
N LEU A 158 -1.00 -8.92 -3.79
CA LEU A 158 -0.58 -9.54 -2.53
C LEU A 158 -0.64 -8.59 -1.32
N GLU A 159 -0.36 -7.28 -1.47
CA GLU A 159 0.23 -6.47 -0.42
C GLU A 159 -0.74 -5.45 0.20
N ILE A 160 -1.96 -5.86 0.53
CA ILE A 160 -2.89 -5.04 1.33
C ILE A 160 -2.72 -5.36 2.81
N CYS A 161 -2.55 -4.32 3.64
CA CYS A 161 -2.26 -4.46 5.07
C CYS A 161 -3.46 -4.99 5.86
N PRO A 162 -3.31 -6.02 6.70
CA PRO A 162 -4.40 -6.55 7.49
C PRO A 162 -4.93 -5.59 8.58
N SER A 163 -4.29 -4.44 8.81
CA SER A 163 -4.82 -3.46 9.75
C SER A 163 -6.18 -2.88 9.35
N ILE A 164 -6.54 -2.95 8.05
CA ILE A 164 -7.85 -2.49 7.56
C ILE A 164 -8.90 -3.61 7.49
N ALA A 165 -8.57 -4.84 7.88
CA ALA A 165 -9.47 -5.98 7.76
C ALA A 165 -10.73 -5.83 8.63
N ALA A 166 -11.90 -6.16 8.06
CA ALA A 166 -13.18 -6.13 8.78
C ALA A 166 -13.33 -7.30 9.76
N ALA A 167 -12.65 -8.41 9.50
CA ALA A 167 -12.70 -9.65 10.30
C ALA A 167 -11.32 -10.33 10.29
N LYS A 168 -11.18 -11.44 11.05
CA LYS A 168 -9.96 -12.25 11.06
C LYS A 168 -9.61 -12.69 9.64
N PRO A 169 -8.45 -12.28 9.08
CA PRO A 169 -8.08 -12.64 7.71
C PRO A 169 -7.90 -14.14 7.50
N SER A 170 -8.18 -14.60 6.29
CA SER A 170 -7.82 -15.95 5.83
C SER A 170 -6.41 -15.94 5.26
N LEU A 171 -5.58 -16.90 5.65
CA LEU A 171 -4.27 -17.15 5.07
C LEU A 171 -4.39 -18.21 3.99
N GLU A 172 -4.16 -17.81 2.75
CA GLU A 172 -4.49 -18.58 1.57
C GLU A 172 -3.28 -18.71 0.63
N ILE A 173 -3.40 -19.62 -0.34
CA ILE A 173 -2.43 -19.81 -1.40
C ILE A 173 -3.19 -19.97 -2.72
N HIS A 174 -2.83 -19.13 -3.70
CA HIS A 174 -3.49 -19.13 -5.01
C HIS A 174 -2.46 -18.92 -6.12
N PRO A 175 -2.71 -19.47 -7.31
CA PRO A 175 -1.86 -19.22 -8.47
C PRO A 175 -1.68 -17.73 -8.76
N LEU A 176 -0.47 -17.36 -9.13
CA LEU A 176 -0.13 -16.02 -9.59
C LEU A 176 0.81 -16.13 -10.78
N GLY A 177 0.31 -15.75 -11.97
CA GLY A 177 1.02 -15.92 -13.23
C GLY A 177 2.12 -14.89 -13.52
N ILE A 178 2.44 -13.99 -12.58
CA ILE A 178 3.49 -12.97 -12.72
C ILE A 178 4.75 -13.38 -11.96
N GLY A 179 5.90 -12.85 -12.39
CA GLY A 179 7.19 -13.06 -11.72
C GLY A 179 7.82 -14.45 -11.92
N GLY A 180 7.11 -15.41 -12.55
CA GLY A 180 7.62 -16.75 -12.80
C GLY A 180 7.98 -17.52 -11.53
N LYS A 181 7.27 -17.30 -10.43
CA LYS A 181 7.49 -17.88 -9.10
C LYS A 181 6.47 -18.96 -8.78
N GLU A 182 6.70 -19.66 -7.65
CA GLU A 182 5.68 -20.52 -7.05
C GLU A 182 4.51 -19.69 -6.52
N ASP A 183 3.34 -20.34 -6.34
CA ASP A 183 2.15 -19.68 -5.81
C ASP A 183 2.42 -19.04 -4.45
N PRO A 184 2.17 -17.74 -4.30
CA PRO A 184 2.47 -17.05 -3.06
C PRO A 184 1.40 -17.24 -2.00
N VAL A 185 1.82 -17.32 -0.74
CA VAL A 185 0.97 -17.27 0.43
C VAL A 185 0.62 -15.81 0.73
N ARG A 186 -0.66 -15.53 0.97
CA ARG A 186 -1.20 -14.18 1.23
C ARG A 186 -2.39 -14.18 2.17
N LEU A 187 -2.64 -13.06 2.80
CA LEU A 187 -3.85 -12.81 3.56
C LEU A 187 -4.95 -12.32 2.61
N VAL A 188 -6.14 -12.89 2.73
CA VAL A 188 -7.34 -12.53 1.98
C VAL A 188 -8.40 -12.05 2.97
N PHE A 189 -8.99 -10.89 2.72
CA PHE A 189 -10.01 -10.28 3.55
C PHE A 189 -10.70 -9.13 2.81
N ASP A 190 -11.88 -8.76 3.27
CA ASP A 190 -12.52 -7.49 2.93
C ASP A 190 -12.18 -6.43 3.99
N SER A 191 -12.07 -5.18 3.57
CA SER A 191 -11.77 -4.07 4.46
C SER A 191 -12.98 -3.70 5.32
N GLN A 192 -12.73 -3.03 6.46
CA GLN A 192 -13.75 -2.31 7.21
C GLN A 192 -14.43 -1.29 6.30
N THR A 193 -15.68 -0.95 6.60
CA THR A 193 -16.47 0.08 5.90
C THR A 193 -16.46 1.39 6.65
N GLY A 194 -16.72 2.50 5.96
CA GLY A 194 -16.80 3.84 6.54
C GLY A 194 -15.96 4.88 5.80
N PRO A 195 -15.86 6.09 6.35
CA PRO A 195 -15.03 7.15 5.78
C PRO A 195 -13.56 6.74 5.72
N ALA A 196 -12.90 7.07 4.62
CA ALA A 196 -11.49 6.79 4.41
C ALA A 196 -10.86 7.87 3.50
N ILE A 197 -9.55 7.82 3.36
CA ILE A 197 -8.83 8.66 2.42
C ILE A 197 -7.92 7.81 1.53
N ASN A 198 -7.80 8.20 0.26
CA ASN A 198 -6.73 7.83 -0.65
C ASN A 198 -5.75 8.98 -0.78
N ALA A 199 -4.46 8.72 -0.68
CA ALA A 199 -3.41 9.72 -0.82
C ALA A 199 -2.35 9.27 -1.84
N SER A 200 -1.94 10.17 -2.72
CA SER A 200 -0.89 9.94 -3.71
C SER A 200 0.13 11.07 -3.68
N LEU A 201 1.41 10.72 -3.55
CA LEU A 201 2.52 11.68 -3.62
C LEU A 201 3.19 11.56 -4.98
N ILE A 202 3.05 12.59 -5.81
CA ILE A 202 3.61 12.61 -7.16
C ILE A 202 4.78 13.59 -7.28
N ASP A 203 5.72 13.27 -8.16
CA ASP A 203 6.86 14.11 -8.50
C ASP A 203 6.58 14.83 -9.83
N LEU A 204 6.49 16.15 -9.79
CA LEU A 204 6.27 17.00 -10.95
C LEU A 204 7.59 17.54 -11.55
N GLY A 205 8.73 17.00 -11.11
CA GLY A 205 10.06 17.42 -11.52
C GLY A 205 10.58 18.65 -10.76
N SER A 206 9.77 19.68 -10.63
CA SER A 206 10.11 20.92 -9.90
C SER A 206 9.60 20.94 -8.46
N ARG A 207 8.62 20.13 -8.14
CA ARG A 207 7.98 20.04 -6.82
C ARG A 207 7.29 18.68 -6.62
N TYR A 208 6.92 18.40 -5.41
CA TYR A 208 6.01 17.29 -5.09
C TYR A 208 4.59 17.82 -4.89
N ARG A 209 3.61 17.01 -5.28
CA ARG A 209 2.19 17.23 -4.99
C ARG A 209 1.65 16.02 -4.21
N LEU A 210 1.01 16.31 -3.08
CA LEU A 210 0.21 15.38 -2.31
C LEU A 210 -1.27 15.56 -2.66
N ILE A 211 -1.85 14.56 -3.27
CA ILE A 211 -3.27 14.53 -3.65
C ILE A 211 -3.98 13.65 -2.62
N VAL A 212 -5.05 14.14 -2.05
CA VAL A 212 -5.92 13.39 -1.12
C VAL A 212 -7.34 13.40 -1.66
N ASN A 213 -7.94 12.21 -1.75
CA ASN A 213 -9.37 12.06 -2.04
C ASN A 213 -10.06 11.41 -0.85
N THR A 214 -11.10 12.04 -0.32
CA THR A 214 -12.00 11.41 0.64
C THR A 214 -12.89 10.40 -0.08
N VAL A 215 -13.11 9.26 0.56
CA VAL A 215 -13.87 8.16 -0.02
C VAL A 215 -14.76 7.50 1.03
N ASP A 216 -15.86 6.88 0.60
CA ASP A 216 -16.72 6.07 1.45
C ASP A 216 -16.54 4.60 1.12
N VAL A 217 -15.94 3.85 2.03
CA VAL A 217 -15.79 2.40 1.88
C VAL A 217 -17.11 1.72 2.14
N VAL A 218 -17.55 0.95 1.17
CA VAL A 218 -18.83 0.23 1.19
C VAL A 218 -18.62 -1.29 1.25
N PRO A 219 -19.62 -2.08 1.68
CA PRO A 219 -19.50 -3.53 1.68
C PRO A 219 -19.21 -4.08 0.28
N THR A 220 -18.42 -5.16 0.24
CA THR A 220 -18.23 -5.97 -0.96
C THR A 220 -19.30 -7.06 -0.96
N ASP A 221 -20.44 -6.76 -1.60
CA ASP A 221 -21.62 -7.64 -1.57
C ASP A 221 -21.49 -8.86 -2.49
N GLU A 222 -20.51 -8.86 -3.39
CA GLU A 222 -20.28 -9.91 -4.36
C GLU A 222 -19.04 -10.73 -4.02
N ALA A 223 -19.19 -12.05 -4.07
CA ALA A 223 -18.03 -12.93 -4.07
C ALA A 223 -17.22 -12.69 -5.35
N LEU A 224 -15.95 -12.42 -5.23
CA LEU A 224 -15.02 -12.24 -6.36
C LEU A 224 -14.05 -13.44 -6.45
N PRO A 225 -14.53 -14.64 -6.84
CA PRO A 225 -13.76 -15.88 -6.75
C PRO A 225 -12.53 -15.91 -7.67
N LYS A 226 -12.49 -15.02 -8.67
CA LYS A 226 -11.35 -14.86 -9.58
C LYS A 226 -10.34 -13.81 -9.09
N LEU A 227 -10.64 -13.14 -7.98
CA LEU A 227 -9.77 -12.15 -7.35
C LEU A 227 -9.56 -12.50 -5.86
N PRO A 228 -8.82 -13.58 -5.56
CA PRO A 228 -8.58 -14.04 -4.18
C PRO A 228 -7.46 -13.21 -3.52
N VAL A 229 -7.76 -11.94 -3.28
CA VAL A 229 -6.85 -10.96 -2.67
C VAL A 229 -7.59 -10.14 -1.62
N ALA A 230 -6.84 -9.52 -0.72
CA ALA A 230 -7.39 -8.51 0.18
C ALA A 230 -7.84 -7.28 -0.62
N ARG A 231 -8.99 -6.68 -0.23
CA ARG A 231 -9.63 -5.65 -1.02
C ARG A 231 -10.48 -4.68 -0.20
N ALA A 232 -10.72 -3.50 -0.77
CA ALA A 232 -11.69 -2.50 -0.32
C ALA A 232 -12.54 -2.04 -1.51
N LEU A 233 -13.81 -1.78 -1.30
CA LEU A 233 -14.69 -1.21 -2.31
C LEU A 233 -15.15 0.16 -1.82
N TRP A 234 -14.96 1.22 -2.63
CA TRP A 234 -15.32 2.57 -2.20
C TRP A 234 -15.99 3.40 -3.27
N MET A 235 -16.71 4.43 -2.81
CA MET A 235 -17.23 5.50 -3.62
C MET A 235 -16.35 6.74 -3.42
N PRO A 236 -15.71 7.28 -4.47
CA PRO A 236 -14.96 8.53 -4.38
C PRO A 236 -15.88 9.73 -4.15
N GLN A 237 -15.44 10.68 -3.35
CA GLN A 237 -16.11 11.97 -3.21
C GLN A 237 -15.64 12.94 -4.32
N PRO A 238 -16.49 13.92 -4.72
CA PRO A 238 -17.90 14.14 -4.33
C PRO A 238 -18.87 13.10 -4.91
N ASN A 239 -18.48 12.44 -5.97
CA ASN A 239 -19.14 11.32 -6.63
C ASN A 239 -18.12 10.64 -7.57
N PHE A 240 -18.44 9.45 -8.03
CA PHE A 240 -17.54 8.65 -8.86
C PHE A 240 -16.97 9.42 -10.06
N LYS A 241 -17.82 10.11 -10.84
CA LYS A 241 -17.40 10.78 -12.07
C LYS A 241 -16.47 11.95 -11.82
N GLU A 242 -16.83 12.80 -10.87
CA GLU A 242 -16.06 14.01 -10.56
C GLU A 242 -14.81 13.67 -9.75
N GLY A 243 -14.90 12.79 -8.76
CA GLY A 243 -13.76 12.37 -7.95
C GLY A 243 -12.67 11.70 -8.80
N VAL A 244 -13.05 10.73 -9.65
CA VAL A 244 -12.10 10.07 -10.56
C VAL A 244 -11.51 11.05 -11.58
N ALA A 245 -12.34 11.93 -12.16
CA ALA A 245 -11.85 12.92 -13.11
C ALA A 245 -10.90 13.93 -12.45
N ALA A 246 -11.19 14.39 -11.22
CA ALA A 246 -10.31 15.26 -10.45
C ALA A 246 -8.99 14.57 -10.11
N TRP A 247 -9.03 13.30 -9.69
CA TRP A 247 -7.83 12.49 -9.42
C TRP A 247 -6.91 12.40 -10.63
N ILE A 248 -7.46 12.05 -11.79
CA ILE A 248 -6.70 11.97 -13.06
C ILE A 248 -6.13 13.34 -13.46
N LEU A 249 -6.94 14.42 -13.38
CA LEU A 249 -6.50 15.76 -13.70
C LEU A 249 -5.39 16.27 -12.78
N ALA A 250 -5.43 15.89 -11.51
CA ALA A 250 -4.40 16.22 -10.53
C ALA A 250 -3.09 15.44 -10.74
N GLY A 251 -3.12 14.36 -11.51
CA GLY A 251 -2.00 13.46 -11.77
C GLY A 251 -1.90 12.33 -10.75
N GLY A 252 -3.01 11.99 -10.07
CA GLY A 252 -3.04 10.90 -9.08
C GLY A 252 -2.57 9.57 -9.67
N ALA A 253 -1.65 8.93 -8.97
CA ALA A 253 -1.12 7.62 -9.33
C ALA A 253 -2.09 6.51 -8.86
N HIS A 254 -1.95 5.31 -9.44
CA HIS A 254 -2.73 4.16 -8.98
C HIS A 254 -2.18 3.55 -7.68
N HIS A 255 -0.90 3.67 -7.41
CA HIS A 255 -0.35 3.31 -6.10
C HIS A 255 -0.60 4.43 -5.09
N THR A 256 -1.27 4.11 -4.00
CA THR A 256 -1.72 5.07 -2.99
C THR A 256 -1.44 4.58 -1.56
N GLY A 257 -1.41 5.54 -0.63
CA GLY A 257 -1.66 5.27 0.78
C GLY A 257 -3.15 5.40 1.06
N PHE A 258 -3.75 4.35 1.59
CA PHE A 258 -5.16 4.27 1.96
C PHE A 258 -5.31 4.23 3.47
N SER A 259 -6.24 4.99 4.05
CA SER A 259 -6.43 5.02 5.51
C SER A 259 -7.89 5.18 5.91
N LEU A 260 -8.32 4.31 6.83
CA LEU A 260 -9.57 4.43 7.60
C LEU A 260 -9.35 5.15 8.95
N ALA A 261 -8.10 5.51 9.26
CA ALA A 261 -7.70 6.11 10.53
C ALA A 261 -7.41 7.61 10.43
N LEU A 262 -6.92 8.06 9.27
CA LEU A 262 -6.51 9.45 9.05
C LEU A 262 -7.63 10.25 8.37
N THR A 263 -7.68 11.53 8.71
CA THR A 263 -8.50 12.53 8.01
C THR A 263 -7.61 13.39 7.10
N PRO A 264 -8.20 14.18 6.17
CA PRO A 264 -7.42 15.06 5.29
C PRO A 264 -6.48 16.02 6.02
N GLU A 265 -6.86 16.50 7.20
CA GLU A 265 -6.07 17.46 7.98
C GLU A 265 -4.68 16.92 8.36
N TYR A 266 -4.54 15.62 8.66
CA TYR A 266 -3.23 15.02 8.92
C TYR A 266 -2.30 15.12 7.71
N LEU A 267 -2.85 14.97 6.51
CA LEU A 267 -2.09 15.02 5.27
C LEU A 267 -1.79 16.46 4.85
N GLU A 268 -2.71 17.40 5.13
CA GLU A 268 -2.52 18.83 4.92
C GLU A 268 -1.41 19.37 5.82
N ASP A 269 -1.43 19.03 7.11
CA ASP A 269 -0.37 19.36 8.05
C ASP A 269 0.99 18.77 7.62
N PHE A 270 1.00 17.51 7.20
CA PHE A 270 2.20 16.86 6.67
C PHE A 270 2.73 17.62 5.43
N ALA A 271 1.86 17.96 4.47
CA ALA A 271 2.23 18.69 3.27
C ALA A 271 2.78 20.09 3.60
N THR A 272 2.15 20.78 4.54
CA THR A 272 2.58 22.09 5.05
C THR A 272 3.97 22.02 5.67
N MET A 273 4.20 21.08 6.57
CA MET A 273 5.50 20.88 7.23
C MET A 273 6.60 20.47 6.23
N ALA A 274 6.25 19.66 5.24
CA ALA A 274 7.19 19.21 4.21
C ALA A 274 7.39 20.22 3.06
N GLY A 275 6.62 21.31 3.00
CA GLY A 275 6.66 22.27 1.90
C GLY A 275 6.25 21.67 0.55
N VAL A 276 5.24 20.79 0.57
CA VAL A 276 4.70 20.05 -0.59
C VAL A 276 3.37 20.67 -1.00
N GLU A 277 3.11 20.73 -2.31
CA GLU A 277 1.80 21.13 -2.81
C GLU A 277 0.73 20.14 -2.30
N PHE A 278 -0.36 20.66 -1.72
CA PHE A 278 -1.50 19.86 -1.25
C PHE A 278 -2.71 20.11 -2.14
N LEU A 279 -3.45 19.05 -2.48
CA LEU A 279 -4.69 19.12 -3.22
C LEU A 279 -5.70 18.15 -2.61
N LEU A 280 -6.83 18.69 -2.16
CA LEU A 280 -7.94 17.92 -1.59
C LEU A 280 -9.07 17.76 -2.60
N ILE A 281 -9.57 16.53 -2.71
CA ILE A 281 -10.77 16.17 -3.45
C ILE A 281 -11.76 15.58 -2.43
N ASP A 282 -12.74 16.38 -2.00
CA ASP A 282 -13.73 16.03 -1.00
C ASP A 282 -15.17 16.14 -1.55
N GLU A 283 -16.15 16.09 -0.66
CA GLU A 283 -17.57 16.21 -1.00
C GLU A 283 -17.94 17.56 -1.60
N ASN A 284 -17.13 18.60 -1.43
CA ASN A 284 -17.37 19.95 -1.94
C ASN A 284 -16.60 20.23 -3.24
N ALA A 285 -15.69 19.34 -3.64
CA ALA A 285 -14.82 19.56 -4.79
C ALA A 285 -15.61 19.59 -6.12
N THR A 286 -15.33 20.58 -6.95
CA THR A 286 -15.82 20.63 -8.34
C THR A 286 -14.67 20.59 -9.32
N LEU A 287 -14.87 20.00 -10.51
CA LEU A 287 -13.85 19.97 -11.55
C LEU A 287 -13.39 21.39 -11.98
N ALA A 288 -14.28 22.37 -11.90
CA ALA A 288 -13.95 23.75 -12.23
C ALA A 288 -12.96 24.37 -11.23
N GLU A 289 -13.19 24.13 -9.94
CA GLU A 289 -12.30 24.59 -8.87
C GLU A 289 -10.98 23.85 -8.89
N ILE A 290 -10.98 22.54 -9.00
CA ILE A 290 -9.74 21.74 -9.14
C ILE A 290 -8.89 22.26 -10.32
N LYS A 291 -9.49 22.47 -11.51
CA LYS A 291 -8.76 23.02 -12.66
C LYS A 291 -8.21 24.43 -12.42
N LYS A 292 -8.94 25.24 -11.68
CA LYS A 292 -8.49 26.58 -11.30
C LYS A 292 -7.33 26.51 -10.30
N GLU A 293 -7.47 25.69 -9.28
CA GLU A 293 -6.47 25.50 -8.25
C GLU A 293 -5.15 24.97 -8.85
N LEU A 294 -5.20 23.92 -9.69
CA LEU A 294 -4.03 23.39 -10.38
C LEU A 294 -3.28 24.46 -11.17
N LYS A 295 -4.00 25.37 -11.86
CA LYS A 295 -3.39 26.49 -12.60
C LYS A 295 -2.75 27.52 -11.67
N TRP A 296 -3.40 27.84 -10.54
CA TRP A 296 -2.85 28.77 -9.56
C TRP A 296 -1.62 28.19 -8.86
N ASN A 297 -1.64 26.91 -8.54
CA ASN A 297 -0.51 26.22 -7.95
C ASN A 297 0.69 26.20 -8.91
N ASP A 298 0.47 26.01 -10.20
CA ASP A 298 1.53 26.10 -11.20
C ASP A 298 2.17 27.50 -11.20
N VAL A 299 1.37 28.56 -11.13
CA VAL A 299 1.88 29.95 -11.05
C VAL A 299 2.62 30.18 -9.73
N TYR A 300 2.03 29.81 -8.61
CA TYR A 300 2.59 30.00 -7.28
C TYR A 300 3.97 29.35 -7.12
N TYR A 301 4.07 28.08 -7.47
CA TYR A 301 5.33 27.32 -7.34
C TYR A 301 6.37 27.76 -8.38
N HIS A 302 5.96 28.22 -9.56
CA HIS A 302 6.89 28.81 -10.54
C HIS A 302 7.49 30.13 -10.05
N LEU A 303 6.68 30.99 -9.46
CA LEU A 303 7.16 32.26 -8.89
C LEU A 303 8.08 32.02 -7.70
N GLY A 304 7.76 31.04 -6.85
CA GLY A 304 8.58 30.66 -5.70
C GLY A 304 9.99 30.16 -6.08
N LEU A 305 10.15 29.55 -7.24
CA LEU A 305 11.45 29.10 -7.76
C LEU A 305 12.30 30.29 -8.32
N GLY A 306 11.65 31.37 -8.77
CA GLY A 306 12.32 32.54 -9.31
C GLY A 306 12.72 33.60 -8.29
N ILE A 307 12.30 33.48 -7.03
CA ILE A 307 12.54 34.43 -5.92
C ILE A 307 13.67 33.96 -4.99
N ARG A 308 14.25 32.80 -5.24
CA ARG A 308 15.37 32.24 -4.45
C ARG A 308 16.72 32.64 -4.97
#